data_14b2713e55c72fe42d43526eca18a43c
#
_entry.id   14b2713e55c72fe42d43526eca18a43c
#
_cell.length_a   1.000
_cell.length_b   1.000
_cell.length_c   1.000
_cell.angle_alpha   90.00
_cell.angle_beta   90.00
_cell.angle_gamma   90.00
#
_symmetry.space_group_name_H-M   'P 1'
#
loop_
_entity.id
_entity.type
_entity.pdbx_description
1 polymer ?
#
loop_
_entity_poly.entity_id
_entity_poly.type
_entity_poly.pdbx_seq_one_letter_code
_entity_poly.pdbx_strand_id
1 'polypeptide(L)'
;GLGSTPGPITVSGPGHGLGLNSSTFTPIRDARPVGLQVNDGKTLALIGGDILVEGGNLTANQGCIELGSVAQAGTVSLIPTTDGLTIDYATIDSFGNLTFTQAASVDERGEGSGNLHFQAGNLAILETSAIISNVLGAEQGGDVRVRASESVEVRGSQIGVFPSGFFNQGELGSTGDVGNLVIETGRLEIAEIAVIFNSIAGAGNGGDLTIVANEVNLKNDTPFSGGVVTSLSTQVLPNGTGQGGDLVIDAGTFRNFGERIFINSSTLGRGDAGNITIQADMLEMTGEVSAITAASTAAGNAGNIHLQVDTLRLVNGGQLNTVAFGQGDGGNITIQANDVELAGVTSGIFAVTDFNAQGNGGDIDLQIENRLQIEDGAQISLLQKGGLMSQEKMALMAERLLARLGTPQARIGTHMARHRHKRGVRPPRHPYAWACHPYACGTPTLCLGPPLFAPAKARTWRAHGVPVACHSLL
;
A
#
# COMPACT_ATOMS: atom_id res chain seq x y z
N GLY A 1 9.63 18.91 34.15
CA GLY A 1 10.15 19.82 33.14
C GLY A 1 11.50 19.37 32.60
N LEU A 2 11.68 19.46 31.33
CA LEU A 2 12.98 19.28 30.69
C LEU A 2 13.76 20.57 30.91
N GLY A 3 14.97 20.52 31.52
CA GLY A 3 15.82 21.64 31.80
C GLY A 3 16.22 22.45 30.58
N SER A 4 17.44 23.01 30.52
CA SER A 4 17.98 23.53 29.25
C SER A 4 17.89 22.48 28.15
N THR A 5 18.45 22.59 26.99
CA THR A 5 18.37 21.62 25.89
C THR A 5 18.42 20.17 26.41
N PRO A 6 17.38 19.32 26.15
CA PRO A 6 17.36 17.94 26.61
C PRO A 6 18.53 17.15 26.03
N GLY A 7 19.13 16.25 26.84
CA GLY A 7 20.19 15.37 26.36
C GLY A 7 19.63 14.26 25.44
N PRO A 8 20.47 13.74 24.51
CA PRO A 8 20.06 12.64 23.64
C PRO A 8 19.86 11.35 24.41
N ILE A 9 19.02 10.47 23.87
CA ILE A 9 18.78 9.11 24.37
C ILE A 9 19.27 8.13 23.29
N THR A 10 20.12 7.17 23.71
CA THR A 10 20.54 6.09 22.81
C THR A 10 20.17 4.74 23.41
N VAL A 11 19.54 3.89 22.59
CA VAL A 11 19.23 2.50 22.95
C VAL A 11 19.90 1.60 21.94
N SER A 12 20.95 0.90 22.36
CA SER A 12 21.72 0.01 21.49
C SER A 12 21.39 -1.47 21.78
N GLY A 13 21.48 -2.31 20.74
CA GLY A 13 21.20 -3.74 20.86
C GLY A 13 21.65 -4.56 19.65
N PRO A 14 21.34 -5.87 19.65
CA PRO A 14 21.80 -6.78 18.60
C PRO A 14 20.92 -6.82 17.33
N GLY A 15 19.92 -5.94 17.23
CA GLY A 15 18.89 -6.04 16.22
C GLY A 15 17.72 -6.94 16.63
N HIS A 16 16.67 -6.95 15.80
CA HIS A 16 15.40 -7.59 16.17
C HIS A 16 15.33 -9.11 15.90
N GLY A 17 16.13 -9.67 15.01
CA GLY A 17 16.09 -11.10 14.66
C GLY A 17 14.74 -11.55 14.05
N LEU A 18 14.02 -10.68 13.39
CA LEU A 18 12.71 -10.98 12.78
C LEU A 18 12.86 -11.73 11.47
N GLY A 19 11.91 -12.66 11.21
CA GLY A 19 11.59 -13.17 9.88
C GLY A 19 10.20 -12.73 9.45
N LEU A 20 9.82 -13.05 8.21
CA LEU A 20 8.47 -12.84 7.70
C LEU A 20 7.75 -14.17 7.51
N ASN A 21 6.49 -14.23 7.89
CA ASN A 21 5.59 -15.30 7.47
C ASN A 21 5.38 -15.17 5.96
N SER A 22 5.75 -16.19 5.20
CA SER A 22 5.68 -16.16 3.73
C SER A 22 4.24 -16.09 3.15
N SER A 23 3.23 -16.42 3.97
CA SER A 23 1.83 -16.42 3.53
C SER A 23 1.08 -15.15 3.91
N THR A 24 1.43 -14.53 5.04
CA THR A 24 0.70 -13.37 5.58
C THR A 24 1.53 -12.11 5.65
N PHE A 25 2.85 -12.20 5.40
CA PHE A 25 3.80 -11.09 5.58
C PHE A 25 3.80 -10.48 6.99
N THR A 26 3.30 -11.23 7.98
CA THR A 26 3.37 -10.80 9.37
C THR A 26 4.77 -11.08 9.94
N PRO A 27 5.31 -10.20 10.80
CA PRO A 27 6.58 -10.41 11.47
C PRO A 27 6.53 -11.63 12.40
N ILE A 28 7.50 -12.51 12.25
CA ILE A 28 7.69 -13.66 13.15
C ILE A 28 9.07 -13.62 13.78
N ARG A 29 9.17 -14.13 15.01
CA ARG A 29 10.44 -14.40 15.69
C ARG A 29 10.28 -15.57 16.66
N ASP A 30 11.32 -16.39 16.80
CA ASP A 30 11.34 -17.51 17.71
C ASP A 30 11.48 -17.05 19.17
N ALA A 31 12.28 -16.00 19.39
CA ALA A 31 12.48 -15.39 20.71
C ALA A 31 12.71 -13.89 20.56
N ARG A 32 12.20 -13.12 21.53
CA ARG A 32 12.49 -11.68 21.59
C ARG A 32 13.93 -11.46 22.00
N PRO A 33 14.69 -10.62 21.26
CA PRO A 33 16.03 -10.27 21.68
C PRO A 33 15.99 -9.46 22.98
N VAL A 34 17.09 -9.47 23.70
CA VAL A 34 17.26 -8.62 24.88
C VAL A 34 17.14 -7.16 24.49
N GLY A 35 16.38 -6.39 25.24
CA GLY A 35 16.12 -4.97 25.00
C GLY A 35 15.53 -4.29 26.22
N LEU A 36 15.09 -3.07 26.03
CA LEU A 36 14.36 -2.31 27.02
C LEU A 36 12.90 -2.76 27.03
N GLN A 37 12.48 -3.36 28.13
CA GLN A 37 11.15 -3.97 28.28
C GLN A 37 10.48 -3.52 29.58
N VAL A 38 9.17 -3.29 29.50
CA VAL A 38 8.30 -3.15 30.66
C VAL A 38 7.38 -4.36 30.80
N ASN A 39 6.74 -4.52 31.96
CA ASN A 39 5.74 -5.56 32.16
C ASN A 39 4.51 -5.31 31.29
N ASP A 40 3.79 -6.37 30.97
CA ASP A 40 2.58 -6.33 30.16
C ASP A 40 1.56 -5.30 30.71
N GLY A 41 0.94 -4.55 29.82
CA GLY A 41 0.00 -3.48 30.15
C GLY A 41 0.63 -2.24 30.79
N LYS A 42 1.96 -2.08 30.72
CA LYS A 42 2.66 -0.90 31.25
C LYS A 42 3.19 0.01 30.17
N THR A 43 3.32 1.29 30.50
CA THR A 43 3.87 2.29 29.59
C THR A 43 5.40 2.31 29.65
N LEU A 44 6.03 2.25 28.49
CA LEU A 44 7.44 2.57 28.25
C LEU A 44 7.54 3.96 27.62
N ALA A 45 8.06 4.94 28.32
CA ALA A 45 8.20 6.29 27.80
C ALA A 45 9.67 6.71 27.73
N LEU A 46 10.13 7.15 26.57
CA LEU A 46 11.44 7.78 26.36
C LEU A 46 11.23 9.20 25.84
N ILE A 47 11.52 10.17 26.70
CA ILE A 47 11.34 11.60 26.38
C ILE A 47 12.66 12.33 26.64
N GLY A 48 13.24 12.91 25.59
CA GLY A 48 14.54 13.57 25.70
C GLY A 48 14.84 14.47 24.49
N GLY A 49 16.11 14.70 24.24
CA GLY A 49 16.60 15.28 22.99
C GLY A 49 16.48 14.30 21.83
N ASP A 50 17.42 14.30 20.90
CA ASP A 50 17.41 13.29 19.83
C ASP A 50 17.41 11.88 20.42
N ILE A 51 16.59 10.98 19.83
CA ILE A 51 16.48 9.60 20.25
C ILE A 51 17.01 8.71 19.13
N LEU A 52 18.04 7.91 19.44
CA LEU A 52 18.62 6.94 18.52
C LEU A 52 18.40 5.51 19.08
N VAL A 53 17.71 4.68 18.29
CA VAL A 53 17.55 3.24 18.59
C VAL A 53 18.39 2.49 17.55
N GLU A 54 19.61 2.08 17.94
CA GLU A 54 20.61 1.45 17.07
C GLU A 54 20.67 -0.05 17.39
N GLY A 55 19.97 -0.86 16.63
CA GLY A 55 19.79 -2.29 16.89
C GLY A 55 19.06 -2.58 18.22
N GLY A 56 18.59 -1.56 18.91
CA GLY A 56 17.86 -1.68 20.16
C GLY A 56 16.45 -2.24 19.98
N ASN A 57 15.93 -2.87 21.02
CA ASN A 57 14.59 -3.45 21.02
C ASN A 57 13.77 -2.85 22.17
N LEU A 58 12.64 -2.24 21.86
CA LEU A 58 11.71 -1.67 22.83
C LEU A 58 10.46 -2.56 22.87
N THR A 59 10.05 -2.98 24.09
CA THR A 59 8.91 -3.90 24.24
C THR A 59 7.98 -3.47 25.37
N ALA A 60 6.67 -3.39 25.07
CA ALA A 60 5.62 -3.15 26.06
C ALA A 60 4.34 -3.88 25.63
N ASN A 61 4.26 -5.20 25.88
CA ASN A 61 3.10 -5.98 25.44
C ASN A 61 1.80 -5.44 26.00
N GLN A 62 0.79 -5.22 25.14
CA GLN A 62 -0.53 -4.71 25.51
C GLN A 62 -0.47 -3.42 26.35
N GLY A 63 0.62 -2.70 26.28
CA GLY A 63 0.86 -1.48 27.05
C GLY A 63 0.80 -0.22 26.21
N CYS A 64 1.74 0.67 26.45
CA CYS A 64 1.91 1.88 25.62
C CYS A 64 3.41 2.14 25.44
N ILE A 65 3.83 2.50 24.23
CA ILE A 65 5.17 3.06 24.01
C ILE A 65 5.02 4.50 23.56
N GLU A 66 5.63 5.41 24.33
CA GLU A 66 5.67 6.83 24.08
C GLU A 66 7.10 7.27 23.78
N LEU A 67 7.38 7.72 22.57
CA LEU A 67 8.70 8.22 22.18
C LEU A 67 8.60 9.68 21.75
N GLY A 68 9.20 10.56 22.55
CA GLY A 68 9.16 12.01 22.32
C GLY A 68 10.55 12.64 22.22
N SER A 69 10.94 13.08 21.03
CA SER A 69 12.18 13.82 20.82
C SER A 69 11.91 15.31 20.85
N VAL A 70 12.46 16.02 21.82
CA VAL A 70 12.22 17.44 22.12
C VAL A 70 13.50 18.24 21.91
N ALA A 71 13.50 19.22 21.02
CA ALA A 71 14.72 20.01 20.69
C ALA A 71 15.01 21.19 21.63
N GLN A 72 14.06 21.57 22.49
CA GLN A 72 14.18 22.72 23.36
C GLN A 72 13.79 22.42 24.80
N ALA A 73 14.17 23.29 25.71
CA ALA A 73 13.69 23.24 27.08
C ALA A 73 12.17 23.47 27.13
N GLY A 74 11.48 22.70 27.97
CA GLY A 74 10.04 22.80 28.08
C GLY A 74 9.46 21.90 29.17
N THR A 75 8.15 21.80 29.20
CA THR A 75 7.43 20.91 30.11
C THR A 75 6.51 20.00 29.29
N VAL A 76 6.66 18.72 29.46
CA VAL A 76 5.68 17.74 28.99
C VAL A 76 4.80 17.34 30.15
N SER A 77 3.49 17.15 29.88
CA SER A 77 2.54 16.74 30.91
C SER A 77 2.24 15.25 30.77
N LEU A 78 2.32 14.51 31.87
CA LEU A 78 1.94 13.10 31.94
C LEU A 78 0.47 13.04 32.32
N ILE A 79 -0.36 12.52 31.42
CA ILE A 79 -1.81 12.41 31.60
C ILE A 79 -2.15 10.95 31.84
N PRO A 80 -2.58 10.56 33.08
CA PRO A 80 -3.07 9.21 33.32
C PRO A 80 -4.33 8.92 32.48
N THR A 81 -4.37 7.75 31.86
CA THR A 81 -5.52 7.22 31.13
C THR A 81 -5.91 5.86 31.71
N THR A 82 -7.02 5.30 31.25
CA THR A 82 -7.43 3.93 31.62
C THR A 82 -6.38 2.89 31.19
N ASP A 83 -5.68 3.18 30.10
CA ASP A 83 -4.76 2.25 29.42
C ASP A 83 -3.28 2.59 29.68
N GLY A 84 -2.99 3.42 30.69
CA GLY A 84 -1.62 3.79 31.06
C GLY A 84 -1.39 5.29 31.20
N LEU A 85 -0.42 5.82 30.46
CA LEU A 85 -0.07 7.24 30.42
C LEU A 85 -0.01 7.71 28.98
N THR A 86 -0.53 8.90 28.71
CA THR A 86 -0.23 9.63 27.47
C THR A 86 0.56 10.91 27.79
N ILE A 87 1.28 11.40 26.81
CA ILE A 87 2.14 12.58 26.94
C ILE A 87 1.53 13.74 26.17
N ASP A 88 1.38 14.88 26.85
CA ASP A 88 0.96 16.14 26.23
C ASP A 88 2.18 17.03 25.99
N TYR A 89 2.36 17.42 24.75
CA TYR A 89 3.45 18.27 24.27
C TYR A 89 2.99 19.73 23.96
N ALA A 90 1.83 20.16 24.44
CA ALA A 90 1.23 21.45 24.08
C ALA A 90 2.13 22.68 24.34
N THR A 91 3.15 22.55 25.19
CA THR A 91 4.11 23.64 25.47
C THR A 91 5.45 23.49 24.75
N ILE A 92 5.53 22.52 23.82
CA ILE A 92 6.75 22.23 23.04
C ILE A 92 6.54 22.70 21.61
N ASP A 93 7.33 23.65 21.16
CA ASP A 93 7.25 24.23 19.82
C ASP A 93 8.29 23.64 18.85
N SER A 94 9.29 22.91 19.35
CA SER A 94 10.36 22.35 18.53
C SER A 94 10.73 20.94 18.95
N PHE A 95 10.72 20.05 17.98
CA PHE A 95 11.01 18.64 18.16
C PHE A 95 12.32 18.26 17.48
N GLY A 96 13.03 17.27 18.04
CA GLY A 96 14.28 16.72 17.53
C GLY A 96 14.06 15.48 16.64
N ASN A 97 15.13 14.71 16.47
CA ASN A 97 15.11 13.52 15.63
C ASN A 97 14.82 12.25 16.44
N LEU A 98 14.06 11.35 15.85
CA LEU A 98 13.84 10.00 16.32
C LEU A 98 14.26 9.02 15.21
N THR A 99 15.31 8.23 15.46
CA THR A 99 15.91 7.36 14.44
C THR A 99 15.98 5.92 14.91
N PHE A 100 15.49 5.00 14.07
CA PHE A 100 15.64 3.57 14.20
C PHE A 100 16.56 3.07 13.08
N THR A 101 17.60 2.32 13.43
CA THR A 101 18.60 1.82 12.49
C THR A 101 19.18 0.49 12.95
N GLN A 102 19.91 -0.23 12.08
CA GLN A 102 20.56 -1.52 12.39
C GLN A 102 19.57 -2.58 12.90
N ALA A 103 18.46 -2.74 12.21
CA ALA A 103 17.41 -3.69 12.59
C ALA A 103 16.85 -3.45 14.01
N ALA A 104 16.68 -2.21 14.42
CA ALA A 104 15.99 -1.84 15.65
C ALA A 104 14.51 -2.24 15.62
N SER A 105 13.89 -2.46 16.76
CA SER A 105 12.45 -2.70 16.81
C SER A 105 11.72 -2.05 17.98
N VAL A 106 10.47 -1.69 17.71
CA VAL A 106 9.40 -1.50 18.67
C VAL A 106 8.46 -2.70 18.56
N ASP A 107 8.06 -3.33 19.65
CA ASP A 107 7.25 -4.55 19.62
C ASP A 107 6.20 -4.53 20.72
N GLU A 108 4.97 -4.29 20.33
CA GLU A 108 3.79 -4.25 21.20
C GLU A 108 2.78 -5.37 20.92
N ARG A 109 3.22 -6.50 20.42
CA ARG A 109 2.33 -7.63 20.15
C ARG A 109 1.76 -8.24 21.43
N GLY A 110 0.46 -8.60 21.39
CA GLY A 110 -0.22 -9.26 22.50
C GLY A 110 -1.58 -9.82 22.09
N GLU A 111 -2.40 -10.23 23.08
CA GLU A 111 -3.81 -10.62 22.84
C GLU A 111 -4.57 -9.53 22.09
N GLY A 112 -4.43 -8.25 22.51
CA GLY A 112 -4.54 -7.04 21.70
C GLY A 112 -3.18 -6.39 21.59
N SER A 113 -2.97 -5.45 20.68
CA SER A 113 -1.77 -4.60 20.72
C SER A 113 -1.99 -3.39 21.64
N GLY A 114 -0.89 -2.77 22.11
CA GLY A 114 -0.96 -1.52 22.84
C GLY A 114 -0.90 -0.30 21.94
N ASN A 115 -0.91 0.89 22.55
CA ASN A 115 -0.80 2.14 21.82
C ASN A 115 0.66 2.52 21.57
N LEU A 116 0.96 2.98 20.34
CA LEU A 116 2.26 3.51 19.96
C LEU A 116 2.15 5.00 19.62
N HIS A 117 2.91 5.84 20.32
CA HIS A 117 2.93 7.28 20.05
C HIS A 117 4.35 7.76 19.78
N PHE A 118 4.54 8.39 18.63
CA PHE A 118 5.80 8.98 18.20
C PHE A 118 5.62 10.48 18.00
N GLN A 119 6.41 11.29 18.71
CA GLN A 119 6.43 12.75 18.58
C GLN A 119 7.85 13.21 18.26
N ALA A 120 8.09 13.78 17.08
CA ALA A 120 9.40 14.19 16.61
C ALA A 120 9.34 15.39 15.64
N GLY A 121 10.48 15.99 15.34
CA GLY A 121 10.69 16.83 14.16
C GLY A 121 10.83 15.92 12.93
N ASN A 122 11.78 14.99 12.99
CA ASN A 122 12.00 13.98 11.96
C ASN A 122 11.95 12.57 12.57
N LEU A 123 11.21 11.67 11.95
CA LEU A 123 11.21 10.24 12.25
C LEU A 123 11.85 9.47 11.10
N ALA A 124 12.86 8.66 11.40
CA ALA A 124 13.51 7.78 10.41
C ALA A 124 13.49 6.32 10.86
N ILE A 125 12.98 5.42 9.99
CA ILE A 125 12.95 3.97 10.18
C ILE A 125 13.76 3.34 9.05
N LEU A 126 14.99 2.95 9.37
CA LEU A 126 16.02 2.62 8.39
C LEU A 126 16.57 1.20 8.63
N GLU A 127 17.27 0.68 7.63
CA GLU A 127 18.13 -0.52 7.76
C GLU A 127 17.42 -1.69 8.40
N THR A 128 16.29 -2.10 7.83
CA THR A 128 15.44 -3.21 8.28
C THR A 128 14.76 -3.02 9.65
N SER A 129 14.72 -1.81 10.18
CA SER A 129 14.07 -1.53 11.47
C SER A 129 12.55 -1.65 11.37
N ALA A 130 11.90 -2.11 12.44
CA ALA A 130 10.48 -2.48 12.43
C ALA A 130 9.72 -1.91 13.63
N ILE A 131 8.58 -1.31 13.35
CA ILE A 131 7.57 -0.89 14.34
C ILE A 131 6.40 -1.88 14.24
N ILE A 132 6.16 -2.64 15.30
CA ILE A 132 5.22 -3.77 15.30
C ILE A 132 4.16 -3.57 16.37
N SER A 133 2.90 -3.54 15.93
CA SER A 133 1.72 -3.44 16.80
C SER A 133 0.69 -4.47 16.34
N ASN A 134 0.97 -5.78 16.63
CA ASN A 134 0.15 -6.85 16.10
C ASN A 134 -0.79 -7.43 17.15
N VAL A 135 -2.06 -7.65 16.74
CA VAL A 135 -3.07 -8.37 17.51
C VAL A 135 -2.91 -9.87 17.27
N LEU A 136 -2.66 -10.62 18.36
CA LEU A 136 -2.45 -12.07 18.33
C LEU A 136 -3.69 -12.85 18.79
N GLY A 137 -4.58 -12.23 19.55
CA GLY A 137 -5.69 -12.87 20.22
C GLY A 137 -7.03 -12.21 20.03
N ALA A 138 -7.83 -12.13 21.12
CA ALA A 138 -9.21 -11.68 21.06
C ALA A 138 -9.42 -10.22 21.54
N GLU A 139 -8.41 -9.60 22.12
CA GLU A 139 -8.53 -8.23 22.59
C GLU A 139 -8.30 -7.23 21.45
N GLN A 140 -8.91 -6.05 21.56
CA GLN A 140 -8.75 -5.00 20.57
C GLN A 140 -7.32 -4.45 20.57
N GLY A 141 -6.79 -4.17 19.37
CA GLY A 141 -5.53 -3.48 19.18
C GLY A 141 -5.61 -1.98 19.48
N GLY A 142 -4.49 -1.43 19.99
CA GLY A 142 -4.32 0.00 20.18
C GLY A 142 -3.91 0.73 18.90
N ASP A 143 -4.03 2.05 18.91
CA ASP A 143 -3.69 2.90 17.80
C ASP A 143 -2.16 3.16 17.72
N VAL A 144 -1.68 3.30 16.50
CA VAL A 144 -0.33 3.80 16.20
C VAL A 144 -0.44 5.23 15.68
N ARG A 145 0.16 6.18 16.41
CA ARG A 145 0.14 7.61 16.06
C ARG A 145 1.53 8.15 15.88
N VAL A 146 1.79 8.69 14.70
CA VAL A 146 3.05 9.33 14.33
C VAL A 146 2.78 10.80 14.06
N ARG A 147 3.45 11.67 14.82
CA ARG A 147 3.48 13.12 14.59
C ARG A 147 4.91 13.57 14.42
N ALA A 148 5.27 13.87 13.19
CA ALA A 148 6.58 14.41 12.86
C ALA A 148 6.43 15.75 12.14
N SER A 149 6.80 16.84 12.80
CA SER A 149 6.53 18.19 12.27
C SER A 149 7.22 18.49 10.94
N GLU A 150 8.31 17.78 10.61
CA GLU A 150 9.10 17.98 9.40
C GLU A 150 8.98 16.79 8.45
N SER A 151 9.46 15.60 8.87
CA SER A 151 9.45 14.43 7.98
C SER A 151 9.29 13.09 8.68
N VAL A 152 8.72 12.12 7.93
CA VAL A 152 8.79 10.69 8.20
C VAL A 152 9.49 10.02 7.03
N GLU A 153 10.59 9.32 7.29
CA GLU A 153 11.31 8.51 6.32
C GLU A 153 11.26 7.04 6.71
N VAL A 154 10.79 6.19 5.79
CA VAL A 154 10.84 4.73 5.93
C VAL A 154 11.63 4.18 4.75
N ARG A 155 12.81 3.63 5.03
CA ARG A 155 13.73 3.16 3.97
C ARG A 155 14.29 1.78 4.29
N GLY A 156 14.05 0.85 3.39
CA GLY A 156 14.72 -0.44 3.37
C GLY A 156 16.13 -0.34 2.79
N SER A 157 16.93 -1.39 2.93
CA SER A 157 18.33 -1.32 2.49
C SER A 157 18.77 -2.45 1.59
N GLN A 158 18.10 -3.60 1.62
CA GLN A 158 18.56 -4.78 0.87
C GLN A 158 17.41 -5.67 0.40
N ILE A 159 17.59 -6.27 -0.75
CA ILE A 159 16.66 -7.25 -1.30
C ILE A 159 16.80 -8.58 -0.54
N GLY A 160 15.66 -9.19 -0.20
CA GLY A 160 15.61 -10.52 0.44
C GLY A 160 15.82 -10.53 1.95
N VAL A 161 15.99 -9.38 2.60
CA VAL A 161 15.96 -9.21 4.05
C VAL A 161 14.61 -8.65 4.52
N PHE A 162 14.41 -8.57 5.82
CA PHE A 162 13.22 -7.99 6.41
C PHE A 162 13.06 -6.52 5.99
N PRO A 163 11.89 -6.06 5.54
CA PRO A 163 11.70 -4.66 5.13
C PRO A 163 11.68 -3.72 6.34
N SER A 164 12.12 -2.48 6.16
CA SER A 164 11.85 -1.44 7.14
C SER A 164 10.36 -1.07 7.11
N GLY A 165 9.75 -0.79 8.25
CA GLY A 165 8.38 -0.32 8.21
C GLY A 165 7.54 -0.43 9.46
N PHE A 166 6.26 -0.14 9.25
CA PHE A 166 5.19 -0.33 10.23
C PHE A 166 4.43 -1.61 9.92
N PHE A 167 4.20 -2.41 10.97
CA PHE A 167 3.43 -3.65 10.92
C PHE A 167 2.36 -3.58 12.00
N ASN A 168 1.21 -3.02 11.67
CA ASN A 168 0.03 -2.99 12.53
C ASN A 168 -0.97 -4.00 11.97
N GLN A 169 -0.93 -5.23 12.47
CA GLN A 169 -1.60 -6.34 11.81
C GLN A 169 -2.34 -7.25 12.78
N GLY A 170 -3.52 -7.71 12.36
CA GLY A 170 -4.17 -8.87 12.99
C GLY A 170 -3.59 -10.16 12.43
N GLU A 171 -2.99 -10.98 13.29
CA GLU A 171 -2.35 -12.23 12.88
C GLU A 171 -3.36 -13.36 12.66
N LEU A 172 -2.89 -14.42 12.03
CA LEU A 172 -3.71 -15.61 11.78
C LEU A 172 -4.26 -16.19 13.08
N GLY A 173 -5.57 -16.30 13.19
CA GLY A 173 -6.26 -16.80 14.36
C GLY A 173 -6.70 -15.73 15.36
N SER A 174 -6.28 -14.46 15.19
CA SER A 174 -6.79 -13.36 15.99
C SER A 174 -8.27 -13.10 15.71
N THR A 175 -8.99 -12.63 16.75
CA THR A 175 -10.39 -12.22 16.64
C THR A 175 -10.60 -10.79 17.12
N GLY A 176 -9.60 -10.16 17.74
CA GLY A 176 -9.60 -8.75 18.10
C GLY A 176 -9.41 -7.88 16.86
N ASP A 177 -10.04 -6.71 16.84
CA ASP A 177 -9.87 -5.72 15.79
C ASP A 177 -8.47 -5.08 15.85
N VAL A 178 -7.93 -4.69 14.72
CA VAL A 178 -6.66 -3.96 14.61
C VAL A 178 -6.92 -2.47 14.86
N GLY A 179 -6.04 -1.80 15.60
CA GLY A 179 -6.11 -0.36 15.79
C GLY A 179 -5.75 0.44 14.54
N ASN A 180 -6.01 1.74 14.56
CA ASN A 180 -5.70 2.62 13.45
C ASN A 180 -4.21 2.99 13.41
N LEU A 181 -3.70 3.28 12.22
CA LEU A 181 -2.38 3.85 12.01
C LEU A 181 -2.53 5.25 11.40
N VAL A 182 -2.10 6.27 12.12
CA VAL A 182 -2.19 7.67 11.69
C VAL A 182 -0.80 8.28 11.60
N ILE A 183 -0.48 8.86 10.45
CA ILE A 183 0.79 9.57 10.20
C ILE A 183 0.49 11.01 9.81
N GLU A 184 0.88 11.96 10.66
CA GLU A 184 0.78 13.40 10.44
C GLU A 184 2.20 13.98 10.29
N THR A 185 2.55 14.54 9.12
CA THR A 185 3.90 15.04 8.87
C THR A 185 3.95 16.12 7.78
N GLY A 186 5.04 16.88 7.73
CA GLY A 186 5.31 17.76 6.59
C GLY A 186 5.61 16.95 5.31
N ARG A 187 6.44 15.91 5.42
CA ARG A 187 6.82 15.05 4.30
C ARG A 187 6.91 13.59 4.72
N LEU A 188 6.27 12.72 3.95
CA LEU A 188 6.42 11.27 4.05
C LEU A 188 7.24 10.74 2.87
N GLU A 189 8.34 10.03 3.14
CA GLU A 189 9.11 9.30 2.15
C GLU A 189 9.15 7.81 2.49
N ILE A 190 8.74 6.96 1.53
CA ILE A 190 8.79 5.50 1.63
C ILE A 190 9.63 4.99 0.47
N ALA A 191 10.76 4.34 0.76
CA ALA A 191 11.72 4.01 -0.27
C ALA A 191 12.38 2.64 -0.09
N GLU A 192 12.80 2.04 -1.22
CA GLU A 192 13.71 0.89 -1.24
C GLU A 192 13.24 -0.30 -0.43
N ILE A 193 12.09 -0.87 -0.80
CA ILE A 193 11.51 -2.05 -0.13
C ILE A 193 11.11 -1.73 1.33
N ALA A 194 10.47 -0.60 1.53
CA ALA A 194 9.87 -0.22 2.79
C ALA A 194 8.35 -0.40 2.75
N VAL A 195 7.75 -0.70 3.91
CA VAL A 195 6.34 -1.03 3.98
C VAL A 195 5.63 -0.30 5.13
N ILE A 196 4.37 0.05 4.89
CA ILE A 196 3.42 0.45 5.94
C ILE A 196 2.19 -0.45 5.79
N PHE A 197 2.04 -1.39 6.72
CA PHE A 197 0.95 -2.36 6.73
C PHE A 197 0.00 -2.13 7.90
N ASN A 198 -1.28 -1.99 7.57
CA ASN A 198 -2.38 -2.04 8.53
C ASN A 198 -3.40 -3.08 8.04
N SER A 199 -3.09 -4.36 8.24
CA SER A 199 -3.74 -5.48 7.55
C SER A 199 -4.27 -6.53 8.51
N ILE A 200 -5.19 -7.39 8.04
CA ILE A 200 -5.81 -8.43 8.88
C ILE A 200 -5.71 -9.81 8.22
N ALA A 201 -5.19 -10.81 8.98
CA ALA A 201 -5.20 -12.22 8.61
C ALA A 201 -6.17 -13.04 9.47
N GLY A 202 -6.73 -12.44 10.51
CA GLY A 202 -7.66 -13.04 11.48
C GLY A 202 -9.13 -12.83 11.13
N ALA A 203 -9.96 -12.93 12.17
CA ALA A 203 -11.41 -12.73 12.10
C ALA A 203 -11.87 -11.35 12.60
N GLY A 204 -11.03 -10.62 13.34
CA GLY A 204 -11.27 -9.22 13.67
C GLY A 204 -11.20 -8.33 12.44
N ASN A 205 -11.60 -7.08 12.55
CA ASN A 205 -11.52 -6.10 11.47
C ASN A 205 -10.12 -5.45 11.43
N GLY A 206 -9.69 -5.05 10.23
CA GLY A 206 -8.53 -4.20 10.03
C GLY A 206 -8.79 -2.78 10.51
N GLY A 207 -7.75 -2.09 10.99
CA GLY A 207 -7.82 -0.66 11.29
C GLY A 207 -7.59 0.20 10.05
N ASP A 208 -7.91 1.47 10.14
CA ASP A 208 -7.68 2.43 9.07
C ASP A 208 -6.22 2.91 9.03
N LEU A 209 -5.72 3.18 7.83
CA LEU A 209 -4.45 3.86 7.61
C LEU A 209 -4.72 5.28 7.10
N THR A 210 -4.39 6.28 7.92
CA THR A 210 -4.56 7.69 7.56
C THR A 210 -3.20 8.37 7.45
N ILE A 211 -2.96 9.05 6.34
CA ILE A 211 -1.75 9.84 6.10
C ILE A 211 -2.17 11.28 5.79
N VAL A 212 -1.66 12.23 6.58
CA VAL A 212 -1.83 13.66 6.36
C VAL A 212 -0.44 14.29 6.21
N ALA A 213 -0.13 14.81 5.02
CA ALA A 213 1.19 15.37 4.74
C ALA A 213 1.13 16.46 3.67
N ASN A 214 2.09 17.39 3.67
CA ASN A 214 2.22 18.31 2.53
C ASN A 214 2.76 17.58 1.29
N GLU A 215 3.64 16.60 1.49
CA GLU A 215 4.26 15.83 0.42
C GLU A 215 4.35 14.36 0.80
N VAL A 216 3.88 13.48 -0.09
CA VAL A 216 4.02 12.02 0.01
C VAL A 216 4.80 11.52 -1.20
N ASN A 217 5.94 10.88 -0.95
CA ASN A 217 6.82 10.32 -1.98
C ASN A 217 7.04 8.83 -1.75
N LEU A 218 6.67 8.01 -2.71
CA LEU A 218 7.02 6.61 -2.76
C LEU A 218 8.06 6.40 -3.85
N LYS A 219 9.18 5.72 -3.51
CA LYS A 219 10.30 5.49 -4.45
C LYS A 219 10.75 4.05 -4.42
N ASN A 220 11.11 3.52 -5.56
CA ASN A 220 11.76 2.23 -5.63
C ASN A 220 12.70 2.19 -6.84
N ASP A 221 13.97 2.48 -6.58
CA ASP A 221 15.04 2.42 -7.59
C ASP A 221 15.79 1.08 -7.56
N THR A 222 15.37 0.16 -6.70
CA THR A 222 16.03 -1.13 -6.51
C THR A 222 15.58 -2.12 -7.59
N PRO A 223 16.52 -2.73 -8.35
CA PRO A 223 16.16 -3.74 -9.33
C PRO A 223 15.44 -4.93 -8.69
N PHE A 224 14.36 -5.39 -9.31
CA PHE A 224 13.57 -6.50 -8.79
C PHE A 224 14.36 -7.81 -8.76
N SER A 225 14.47 -8.44 -7.59
CA SER A 225 15.07 -9.75 -7.41
C SER A 225 14.14 -10.77 -6.74
N GLY A 226 12.85 -10.53 -6.75
CA GLY A 226 11.82 -11.37 -6.10
C GLY A 226 11.70 -11.09 -4.59
N GLY A 227 10.49 -10.81 -4.09
CA GLY A 227 10.24 -10.61 -2.67
C GLY A 227 9.38 -9.38 -2.37
N VAL A 228 9.72 -8.70 -1.30
CA VAL A 228 8.98 -7.54 -0.80
C VAL A 228 9.14 -6.35 -1.75
N VAL A 229 8.10 -5.55 -1.86
CA VAL A 229 8.03 -4.33 -2.67
C VAL A 229 7.78 -3.13 -1.77
N THR A 230 7.97 -1.91 -2.28
CA THR A 230 7.57 -0.71 -1.55
C THR A 230 6.05 -0.63 -1.54
N SER A 231 5.43 -0.56 -0.35
CA SER A 231 3.97 -0.67 -0.26
C SER A 231 3.35 0.09 0.92
N LEU A 232 2.18 0.68 0.63
CA LEU A 232 1.16 1.09 1.62
C LEU A 232 -0.01 0.10 1.52
N SER A 233 -0.46 -0.51 2.62
CA SER A 233 -1.47 -1.55 2.52
C SER A 233 -2.40 -1.67 3.73
N THR A 234 -3.71 -1.83 3.44
CA THR A 234 -4.78 -2.14 4.42
C THR A 234 -5.51 -3.43 4.01
N GLN A 235 -4.77 -4.48 3.64
CA GLN A 235 -5.34 -5.69 3.05
C GLN A 235 -6.01 -6.63 4.06
N VAL A 236 -7.07 -7.32 3.57
CA VAL A 236 -7.47 -8.60 4.16
C VAL A 236 -6.56 -9.69 3.60
N LEU A 237 -5.70 -10.22 4.44
CA LEU A 237 -4.70 -11.22 4.06
C LEU A 237 -5.34 -12.61 3.85
N PRO A 238 -4.63 -13.59 3.27
CA PRO A 238 -5.18 -14.94 3.10
C PRO A 238 -5.70 -15.53 4.42
N ASN A 239 -6.88 -16.15 4.36
CA ASN A 239 -7.67 -16.69 5.48
C ASN A 239 -8.34 -15.64 6.37
N GLY A 240 -8.11 -14.35 6.20
CA GLY A 240 -8.83 -13.29 6.90
C GLY A 240 -10.32 -13.34 6.59
N THR A 241 -11.14 -13.16 7.64
CA THR A 241 -12.62 -13.12 7.52
C THR A 241 -13.20 -11.81 8.02
N GLY A 242 -12.43 -10.99 8.72
CA GLY A 242 -12.79 -9.62 9.08
C GLY A 242 -12.70 -8.67 7.89
N GLN A 243 -13.28 -7.50 8.01
CA GLN A 243 -13.23 -6.47 6.98
C GLN A 243 -11.85 -5.77 7.00
N GLY A 244 -11.36 -5.36 5.84
CA GLY A 244 -10.19 -4.50 5.72
C GLY A 244 -10.50 -3.07 6.15
N GLY A 245 -9.50 -2.37 6.71
CA GLY A 245 -9.61 -0.94 7.01
C GLY A 245 -9.48 -0.07 5.76
N ASP A 246 -9.93 1.16 5.84
CA ASP A 246 -9.79 2.14 4.77
C ASP A 246 -8.35 2.71 4.71
N LEU A 247 -7.94 3.12 3.52
CA LEU A 247 -6.69 3.84 3.29
C LEU A 247 -7.02 5.26 2.86
N VAL A 248 -6.63 6.24 3.68
CA VAL A 248 -6.92 7.66 3.44
C VAL A 248 -5.62 8.45 3.35
N ILE A 249 -5.44 9.18 2.26
CA ILE A 249 -4.30 10.07 2.07
C ILE A 249 -4.81 11.48 1.77
N ASP A 250 -4.43 12.44 2.61
CA ASP A 250 -4.62 13.88 2.40
C ASP A 250 -3.26 14.54 2.24
N ALA A 251 -2.94 15.00 1.04
CA ALA A 251 -1.63 15.50 0.71
C ALA A 251 -1.69 16.72 -0.22
N GLY A 252 -0.74 17.65 -0.10
CA GLY A 252 -0.55 18.66 -1.15
C GLY A 252 -0.07 18.00 -2.44
N THR A 253 0.97 17.18 -2.35
CA THR A 253 1.49 16.43 -3.49
C THR A 253 1.71 14.97 -3.13
N PHE A 254 1.18 14.07 -3.97
CA PHE A 254 1.46 12.65 -3.89
C PHE A 254 2.17 12.15 -5.14
N ARG A 255 3.39 11.64 -4.98
CA ARG A 255 4.21 11.11 -6.06
C ARG A 255 4.65 9.68 -5.81
N ASN A 256 4.52 8.88 -6.85
CA ASN A 256 5.03 7.53 -6.90
C ASN A 256 6.03 7.42 -8.08
N PHE A 257 7.30 7.19 -7.76
CA PHE A 257 8.38 7.09 -8.74
C PHE A 257 9.10 5.76 -8.63
N GLY A 258 9.18 5.04 -9.74
CA GLY A 258 9.90 3.78 -9.82
C GLY A 258 8.99 2.58 -10.05
N GLU A 259 9.60 1.42 -10.11
CA GLU A 259 8.90 0.18 -10.44
C GLU A 259 8.31 -0.49 -9.20
N ARG A 260 7.15 -1.14 -9.36
CA ARG A 260 6.57 -2.04 -8.35
C ARG A 260 6.30 -1.40 -7.00
N ILE A 261 5.65 -0.26 -7.04
CA ILE A 261 5.16 0.42 -5.84
C ILE A 261 3.64 0.22 -5.78
N PHE A 262 3.15 -0.29 -4.66
CA PHE A 262 1.74 -0.62 -4.50
C PHE A 262 1.10 0.14 -3.35
N ILE A 263 0.01 0.81 -3.67
CA ILE A 263 -0.94 1.35 -2.70
C ILE A 263 -2.16 0.43 -2.76
N ASN A 264 -2.42 -0.33 -1.70
CA ASN A 264 -3.25 -1.49 -1.82
C ASN A 264 -4.25 -1.62 -0.66
N SER A 265 -5.54 -1.63 -1.00
CA SER A 265 -6.62 -2.05 -0.11
C SER A 265 -7.41 -3.16 -0.80
N SER A 266 -6.91 -4.40 -0.70
CA SER A 266 -7.47 -5.55 -1.40
C SER A 266 -7.84 -6.66 -0.44
N THR A 267 -8.72 -7.55 -0.87
CA THR A 267 -9.01 -8.77 -0.12
C THR A 267 -8.46 -10.01 -0.82
N LEU A 268 -7.64 -10.76 -0.07
CA LEU A 268 -7.15 -12.09 -0.42
C LEU A 268 -7.91 -13.16 0.38
N GLY A 269 -8.81 -12.72 1.27
CA GLY A 269 -9.58 -13.54 2.21
C GLY A 269 -11.08 -13.55 1.89
N ARG A 270 -11.90 -13.76 2.92
CA ARG A 270 -13.36 -13.78 2.83
C ARG A 270 -14.01 -12.47 3.26
N GLY A 271 -13.31 -11.66 4.06
CA GLY A 271 -13.78 -10.33 4.42
C GLY A 271 -13.68 -9.37 3.24
N ASP A 272 -14.50 -8.33 3.25
CA ASP A 272 -14.47 -7.29 2.23
C ASP A 272 -13.21 -6.41 2.40
N ALA A 273 -12.68 -5.90 1.31
CA ALA A 273 -11.61 -4.90 1.34
C ALA A 273 -12.14 -3.54 1.78
N GLY A 274 -11.28 -2.72 2.41
CA GLY A 274 -11.57 -1.30 2.64
C GLY A 274 -11.41 -0.45 1.37
N ASN A 275 -11.77 0.82 1.46
CA ASN A 275 -11.68 1.75 0.35
C ASN A 275 -10.32 2.47 0.33
N ILE A 276 -9.99 3.06 -0.81
CA ILE A 276 -8.87 3.99 -0.96
C ILE A 276 -9.42 5.37 -1.28
N THR A 277 -9.11 6.35 -0.44
CA THR A 277 -9.47 7.75 -0.68
C THR A 277 -8.19 8.58 -0.72
N ILE A 278 -7.99 9.33 -1.80
CA ILE A 278 -6.85 10.23 -1.93
C ILE A 278 -7.35 11.62 -2.30
N GLN A 279 -7.01 12.59 -1.47
CA GLN A 279 -7.18 14.00 -1.73
C GLN A 279 -5.81 14.64 -1.89
N ALA A 280 -5.57 15.34 -3.01
CA ALA A 280 -4.28 16.00 -3.26
C ALA A 280 -4.41 17.12 -4.31
N ASP A 281 -3.51 18.11 -4.28
CA ASP A 281 -3.39 19.03 -5.42
C ASP A 281 -2.84 18.28 -6.64
N MET A 282 -1.84 17.41 -6.44
CA MET A 282 -1.26 16.61 -7.51
C MET A 282 -1.08 15.16 -7.09
N LEU A 283 -1.57 14.24 -7.93
CA LEU A 283 -1.23 12.81 -7.86
C LEU A 283 -0.51 12.41 -9.14
N GLU A 284 0.75 12.00 -9.01
CA GLU A 284 1.58 11.54 -10.11
C GLU A 284 2.09 10.12 -9.86
N MET A 285 1.85 9.23 -10.80
CA MET A 285 2.37 7.86 -10.77
C MET A 285 3.16 7.57 -12.03
N THR A 286 4.41 7.16 -11.85
CA THR A 286 5.29 6.76 -12.94
C THR A 286 6.09 5.52 -12.55
N GLY A 287 6.22 4.58 -13.47
CA GLY A 287 6.99 3.34 -13.29
C GLY A 287 6.20 2.09 -13.63
N GLU A 288 6.89 1.12 -14.22
CA GLU A 288 6.27 -0.13 -14.64
C GLU A 288 5.70 -0.91 -13.45
N VAL A 289 4.47 -1.41 -13.61
CA VAL A 289 3.76 -2.21 -12.59
C VAL A 289 3.52 -1.47 -11.27
N SER A 290 3.49 -0.13 -11.28
CA SER A 290 3.12 0.66 -10.10
C SER A 290 1.62 0.95 -10.10
N ALA A 291 0.94 0.66 -8.98
CA ALA A 291 -0.51 0.72 -8.96
C ALA A 291 -1.11 1.17 -7.61
N ILE A 292 -2.23 1.89 -7.72
CA ILE A 292 -3.22 2.01 -6.65
C ILE A 292 -4.29 0.95 -6.94
N THR A 293 -4.46 0.00 -6.02
CA THR A 293 -5.28 -1.19 -6.27
C THR A 293 -6.25 -1.47 -5.14
N ALA A 294 -7.51 -1.68 -5.49
CA ALA A 294 -8.51 -2.28 -4.62
C ALA A 294 -9.08 -3.50 -5.33
N ALA A 295 -8.65 -4.70 -4.94
CA ALA A 295 -9.00 -5.93 -5.65
C ALA A 295 -9.63 -6.98 -4.73
N SER A 296 -10.44 -7.87 -5.31
CA SER A 296 -10.93 -9.09 -4.67
C SER A 296 -10.36 -10.31 -5.38
N THR A 297 -9.65 -11.17 -4.63
CA THR A 297 -9.14 -12.44 -5.19
C THR A 297 -9.86 -13.66 -4.65
N ALA A 298 -10.73 -13.50 -3.64
CA ALA A 298 -11.43 -14.59 -2.99
C ALA A 298 -12.96 -14.33 -2.92
N ALA A 299 -13.57 -14.47 -1.74
CA ALA A 299 -15.03 -14.34 -1.60
C ALA A 299 -15.48 -12.94 -1.16
N GLY A 300 -14.62 -12.16 -0.52
CA GLY A 300 -14.92 -10.78 -0.12
C GLY A 300 -14.99 -9.84 -1.32
N ASN A 301 -15.69 -8.73 -1.19
CA ASN A 301 -15.78 -7.70 -2.22
C ASN A 301 -14.53 -6.82 -2.25
N ALA A 302 -14.18 -6.31 -3.41
CA ALA A 302 -13.15 -5.28 -3.54
C ALA A 302 -13.64 -3.94 -2.97
N GLY A 303 -12.70 -3.11 -2.49
CA GLY A 303 -12.99 -1.74 -2.09
C GLY A 303 -13.12 -0.79 -3.28
N ASN A 304 -13.57 0.42 -3.02
CA ASN A 304 -13.64 1.48 -4.02
C ASN A 304 -12.37 2.34 -3.99
N ILE A 305 -12.07 2.97 -5.12
CA ILE A 305 -11.04 4.02 -5.21
C ILE A 305 -11.72 5.35 -5.47
N HIS A 306 -11.49 6.31 -4.58
CA HIS A 306 -12.00 7.66 -4.70
C HIS A 306 -10.85 8.66 -4.72
N LEU A 307 -10.72 9.40 -5.82
CA LEU A 307 -9.70 10.43 -5.99
C LEU A 307 -10.37 11.81 -6.13
N GLN A 308 -9.89 12.77 -5.35
CA GLN A 308 -10.21 14.18 -5.48
C GLN A 308 -8.90 14.95 -5.63
N VAL A 309 -8.54 15.34 -6.86
CA VAL A 309 -7.23 15.94 -7.16
C VAL A 309 -7.36 17.09 -8.16
N ASP A 310 -6.47 18.07 -8.10
CA ASP A 310 -6.42 19.06 -9.17
C ASP A 310 -5.79 18.46 -10.44
N THR A 311 -4.70 17.75 -10.28
CA THR A 311 -3.99 17.11 -11.38
C THR A 311 -3.75 15.63 -11.12
N LEU A 312 -4.20 14.76 -12.02
CA LEU A 312 -3.89 13.34 -12.06
C LEU A 312 -2.97 13.03 -13.25
N ARG A 313 -1.80 12.42 -12.99
CA ARG A 313 -0.87 11.94 -14.00
C ARG A 313 -0.54 10.47 -13.80
N LEU A 314 -0.95 9.63 -14.74
CA LEU A 314 -0.60 8.21 -14.80
C LEU A 314 0.24 7.97 -16.05
N VAL A 315 1.54 7.86 -15.88
CA VAL A 315 2.48 7.81 -17.02
C VAL A 315 3.46 6.64 -16.86
N ASN A 316 3.94 6.11 -17.99
CA ASN A 316 4.97 5.06 -18.02
C ASN A 316 4.66 3.84 -17.13
N GLY A 317 3.41 3.41 -17.08
CA GLY A 317 2.99 2.23 -16.33
C GLY A 317 2.21 2.49 -15.05
N GLY A 318 1.95 3.75 -14.69
CA GLY A 318 1.10 4.09 -13.54
C GLY A 318 -0.35 3.65 -13.75
N GLN A 319 -0.96 2.98 -12.75
CA GLN A 319 -2.29 2.38 -12.87
C GLN A 319 -3.20 2.65 -11.67
N LEU A 320 -4.50 2.78 -11.96
CA LEU A 320 -5.58 2.66 -10.98
C LEU A 320 -6.38 1.42 -11.31
N ASN A 321 -6.50 0.49 -10.36
CA ASN A 321 -7.10 -0.81 -10.61
C ASN A 321 -8.15 -1.17 -9.56
N THR A 322 -9.37 -1.52 -10.00
CA THR A 322 -10.30 -2.32 -9.20
C THR A 322 -10.58 -3.61 -9.95
N VAL A 323 -10.26 -4.74 -9.33
CA VAL A 323 -10.31 -6.04 -10.03
C VAL A 323 -11.03 -7.08 -9.18
N ALA A 324 -11.97 -7.80 -9.79
CA ALA A 324 -12.58 -8.99 -9.21
C ALA A 324 -12.03 -10.25 -9.90
N PHE A 325 -11.32 -11.09 -9.15
CA PHE A 325 -10.84 -12.40 -9.61
C PHE A 325 -11.65 -13.56 -9.01
N GLY A 326 -12.30 -13.34 -7.86
CA GLY A 326 -12.97 -14.38 -7.06
C GLY A 326 -14.48 -14.38 -7.17
N GLN A 327 -15.14 -14.61 -6.04
CA GLN A 327 -16.59 -14.60 -5.91
C GLN A 327 -17.16 -13.22 -5.57
N GLY A 328 -16.35 -12.36 -4.95
CA GLY A 328 -16.73 -11.01 -4.58
C GLY A 328 -16.81 -10.05 -5.76
N ASP A 329 -17.57 -8.99 -5.59
CA ASP A 329 -17.73 -7.94 -6.59
C ASP A 329 -16.48 -7.05 -6.67
N GLY A 330 -16.21 -6.47 -7.84
CA GLY A 330 -15.22 -5.44 -8.06
C GLY A 330 -15.70 -4.09 -7.52
N GLY A 331 -14.74 -3.24 -7.08
CA GLY A 331 -15.04 -1.90 -6.61
C GLY A 331 -15.14 -0.87 -7.72
N ASN A 332 -15.70 0.27 -7.40
CA ASN A 332 -15.81 1.41 -8.33
C ASN A 332 -14.58 2.31 -8.26
N ILE A 333 -14.30 3.01 -9.35
CA ILE A 333 -13.31 4.09 -9.41
C ILE A 333 -14.04 5.39 -9.66
N THR A 334 -13.94 6.34 -8.74
CA THR A 334 -14.49 7.69 -8.88
C THR A 334 -13.36 8.70 -8.86
N ILE A 335 -13.25 9.54 -9.87
CA ILE A 335 -12.21 10.56 -10.01
C ILE A 335 -12.87 11.90 -10.23
N GLN A 336 -12.55 12.86 -9.36
CA GLN A 336 -12.85 14.28 -9.51
C GLN A 336 -11.52 15.00 -9.73
N ALA A 337 -11.32 15.62 -10.89
CA ALA A 337 -10.07 16.28 -11.22
C ALA A 337 -10.27 17.48 -12.15
N ASN A 338 -9.36 18.44 -12.11
CA ASN A 338 -9.30 19.50 -13.11
C ASN A 338 -8.62 18.98 -14.39
N ASP A 339 -7.42 18.42 -14.26
CA ASP A 339 -6.62 17.89 -15.36
C ASP A 339 -6.28 16.43 -15.17
N VAL A 340 -6.44 15.60 -16.21
CA VAL A 340 -6.05 14.18 -16.22
C VAL A 340 -5.17 13.92 -17.44
N GLU A 341 -3.98 13.34 -17.19
CA GLU A 341 -3.03 12.89 -18.20
C GLU A 341 -2.74 11.41 -18.02
N LEU A 342 -3.03 10.61 -19.03
CA LEU A 342 -2.71 9.20 -19.12
C LEU A 342 -1.78 8.99 -20.30
N ALA A 343 -0.55 8.49 -20.09
CA ALA A 343 0.41 8.28 -21.16
C ALA A 343 1.24 7.00 -20.99
N GLY A 344 1.43 6.26 -22.08
CA GLY A 344 2.19 4.99 -22.10
C GLY A 344 1.31 3.75 -22.13
N VAL A 345 1.79 2.70 -22.79
CA VAL A 345 1.01 1.49 -23.16
C VAL A 345 0.40 0.77 -21.96
N THR A 346 1.07 0.78 -20.82
CA THR A 346 0.62 0.09 -19.61
C THR A 346 -0.04 1.01 -18.59
N SER A 347 -0.11 2.31 -18.88
CA SER A 347 -0.74 3.30 -18.00
C SER A 347 -2.26 3.28 -18.16
N GLY A 348 -3.00 3.50 -17.08
CA GLY A 348 -4.44 3.64 -17.22
C GLY A 348 -5.29 3.44 -15.97
N ILE A 349 -6.60 3.41 -16.22
CA ILE A 349 -7.65 3.23 -15.22
C ILE A 349 -8.44 1.99 -15.60
N PHE A 350 -8.50 1.01 -14.70
CA PHE A 350 -9.04 -0.31 -15.00
C PHE A 350 -10.03 -0.76 -13.92
N ALA A 351 -11.29 -0.99 -14.30
CA ALA A 351 -12.26 -1.71 -13.48
C ALA A 351 -12.61 -3.01 -14.20
N VAL A 352 -12.01 -4.12 -13.73
CA VAL A 352 -11.96 -5.37 -14.48
C VAL A 352 -12.54 -6.52 -13.67
N THR A 353 -13.34 -7.36 -14.32
CA THR A 353 -13.76 -8.66 -13.78
C THR A 353 -13.09 -9.75 -14.58
N ASP A 354 -12.35 -10.63 -13.90
CA ASP A 354 -11.75 -11.80 -14.54
C ASP A 354 -12.81 -12.70 -15.16
N PHE A 355 -12.45 -13.38 -16.25
CA PHE A 355 -13.37 -14.27 -16.98
C PHE A 355 -13.98 -15.37 -16.09
N ASN A 356 -13.24 -15.85 -15.10
CA ASN A 356 -13.67 -16.90 -14.18
C ASN A 356 -14.31 -16.35 -12.91
N ALA A 357 -14.29 -15.04 -12.68
CA ALA A 357 -14.88 -14.43 -11.50
C ALA A 357 -16.40 -14.66 -11.47
N GLN A 358 -16.96 -14.80 -10.28
CA GLN A 358 -18.40 -14.94 -10.09
C GLN A 358 -19.07 -13.59 -9.76
N GLY A 359 -18.34 -12.67 -9.18
CA GLY A 359 -18.79 -11.32 -8.87
C GLY A 359 -18.97 -10.44 -10.10
N ASN A 360 -19.56 -9.28 -9.90
CA ASN A 360 -19.74 -8.25 -10.92
C ASN A 360 -18.51 -7.34 -10.97
N GLY A 361 -18.28 -6.68 -12.10
CA GLY A 361 -17.30 -5.59 -12.21
C GLY A 361 -17.84 -4.30 -11.59
N GLY A 362 -16.93 -3.41 -11.19
CA GLY A 362 -17.28 -2.05 -10.77
C GLY A 362 -17.44 -1.08 -11.94
N ASP A 363 -17.80 0.13 -11.61
CA ASP A 363 -17.94 1.23 -12.57
C ASP A 363 -16.75 2.22 -12.48
N ILE A 364 -16.53 3.01 -13.55
CA ILE A 364 -15.59 4.12 -13.56
C ILE A 364 -16.39 5.40 -13.80
N ASP A 365 -16.37 6.32 -12.82
CA ASP A 365 -16.95 7.67 -12.94
C ASP A 365 -15.83 8.72 -12.96
N LEU A 366 -15.77 9.49 -14.04
CA LEU A 366 -14.78 10.55 -14.23
C LEU A 366 -15.49 11.89 -14.30
N GLN A 367 -15.17 12.78 -13.37
CA GLN A 367 -15.64 14.15 -13.33
C GLN A 367 -14.43 15.07 -13.54
N ILE A 368 -14.19 15.45 -14.79
CA ILE A 368 -13.02 16.22 -15.20
C ILE A 368 -13.48 17.58 -15.68
N GLU A 369 -12.94 18.65 -15.06
CA GLU A 369 -13.42 20.00 -15.31
C GLU A 369 -12.74 20.67 -16.51
N ASN A 370 -11.43 20.44 -16.71
CA ASN A 370 -10.65 21.17 -17.69
C ASN A 370 -10.16 20.28 -18.85
N ARG A 371 -9.35 19.25 -18.57
CA ARG A 371 -8.69 18.47 -19.63
C ARG A 371 -8.58 16.99 -19.29
N LEU A 372 -8.94 16.13 -20.26
CA LEU A 372 -8.55 14.72 -20.30
C LEU A 372 -7.66 14.48 -21.52
N GLN A 373 -6.43 14.03 -21.27
CA GLN A 373 -5.46 13.64 -22.31
C GLN A 373 -5.13 12.17 -22.15
N ILE A 374 -5.28 11.40 -23.24
CA ILE A 374 -4.95 9.96 -23.28
C ILE A 374 -4.10 9.76 -24.53
N GLU A 375 -2.85 9.35 -24.33
CA GLU A 375 -1.87 9.22 -25.43
C GLU A 375 -0.94 8.03 -25.24
N ASP A 376 -0.12 7.75 -26.24
CA ASP A 376 0.91 6.72 -26.24
C ASP A 376 0.43 5.33 -25.81
N GLY A 377 -0.84 5.00 -26.10
CA GLY A 377 -1.43 3.69 -25.82
C GLY A 377 -1.99 3.50 -24.42
N ALA A 378 -2.05 4.56 -23.59
CA ALA A 378 -2.74 4.52 -22.30
C ALA A 378 -4.24 4.24 -22.47
N GLN A 379 -4.88 3.69 -21.43
CA GLN A 379 -6.24 3.16 -21.53
C GLN A 379 -7.11 3.50 -20.32
N ILE A 380 -8.41 3.65 -20.60
CA ILE A 380 -9.47 3.54 -19.59
C ILE A 380 -10.31 2.34 -20.01
N SER A 381 -10.38 1.30 -19.14
CA SER A 381 -11.01 0.05 -19.51
C SER A 381 -11.95 -0.45 -18.42
N LEU A 382 -13.16 -0.75 -18.85
CA LEU A 382 -14.17 -1.43 -18.06
C LEU A 382 -14.43 -2.80 -18.71
N LEU A 383 -14.06 -3.87 -18.03
CA LEU A 383 -14.31 -5.23 -18.51
C LEU A 383 -15.22 -5.95 -17.51
N GLN A 384 -16.44 -6.25 -17.94
CA GLN A 384 -17.41 -6.99 -17.16
C GLN A 384 -17.57 -8.44 -17.66
N LYS A 385 -18.04 -9.32 -16.78
CA LYS A 385 -18.31 -10.72 -17.08
C LYS A 385 -19.16 -10.87 -18.35
N GLY A 386 -18.62 -11.56 -19.35
CA GLY A 386 -19.34 -11.84 -20.59
C GLY A 386 -18.84 -11.13 -21.85
N GLY A 387 -17.79 -10.33 -21.77
CA GLY A 387 -17.14 -9.75 -22.94
C GLY A 387 -16.78 -8.28 -22.82
N LEU A 388 -15.99 -7.82 -23.78
CA LEU A 388 -15.67 -6.40 -23.97
C LEU A 388 -16.96 -5.58 -24.01
N MET A 389 -16.98 -4.42 -23.33
CA MET A 389 -18.06 -3.45 -23.48
C MET A 389 -18.36 -3.23 -24.97
N SER A 390 -19.65 -3.26 -25.33
CA SER A 390 -20.03 -2.91 -26.70
C SER A 390 -19.52 -1.52 -27.04
N GLN A 391 -19.13 -1.32 -28.29
CA GLN A 391 -18.71 0.02 -28.78
C GLN A 391 -19.76 1.11 -28.46
N GLU A 392 -21.03 0.74 -28.31
CA GLU A 392 -22.12 1.63 -27.93
C GLU A 392 -21.99 2.13 -26.48
N LYS A 393 -21.61 1.27 -25.51
CA LYS A 393 -21.39 1.70 -24.12
C LYS A 393 -20.14 2.58 -23.99
N MET A 394 -19.07 2.27 -24.73
CA MET A 394 -17.88 3.14 -24.79
C MET A 394 -18.19 4.48 -25.44
N ALA A 395 -18.99 4.51 -26.50
CA ALA A 395 -19.45 5.75 -27.13
C ALA A 395 -20.33 6.57 -26.20
N LEU A 396 -21.24 5.93 -25.45
CA LEU A 396 -22.11 6.61 -24.48
C LEU A 396 -21.32 7.18 -23.30
N MET A 397 -20.26 6.48 -22.85
CA MET A 397 -19.35 6.98 -21.82
C MET A 397 -18.55 8.18 -22.33
N ALA A 398 -18.04 8.11 -23.57
CA ALA A 398 -17.37 9.22 -24.23
C ALA A 398 -18.31 10.42 -24.46
N GLU A 399 -19.56 10.18 -24.87
CA GLU A 399 -20.56 11.23 -25.04
C GLU A 399 -20.95 11.91 -23.71
N ARG A 400 -21.09 11.15 -22.63
CA ARG A 400 -21.36 11.70 -21.28
C ARG A 400 -20.19 12.52 -20.77
N LEU A 401 -18.95 12.07 -21.02
CA LEU A 401 -17.72 12.79 -20.69
C LEU A 401 -17.63 14.09 -21.49
N LEU A 402 -17.85 14.05 -22.81
CA LEU A 402 -17.85 15.21 -23.68
C LEU A 402 -18.98 16.20 -23.37
N ALA A 403 -20.18 15.71 -22.99
CA ALA A 403 -21.30 16.55 -22.60
C ALA A 403 -21.05 17.29 -21.27
N ARG A 404 -20.27 16.73 -20.35
CA ARG A 404 -19.87 17.38 -19.10
C ARG A 404 -18.74 18.40 -19.29
N LEU A 405 -17.77 18.11 -20.19
CA LEU A 405 -16.64 19.00 -20.46
C LEU A 405 -17.00 20.30 -21.17
N GLY A 406 -18.22 20.45 -21.70
CA GLY A 406 -18.81 21.72 -22.19
C GLY A 406 -17.98 22.52 -23.22
N THR A 407 -16.85 22.02 -23.71
CA THR A 407 -15.92 22.70 -24.60
C THR A 407 -15.41 21.80 -25.73
N PRO A 408 -15.20 22.35 -26.96
CA PRO A 408 -14.85 21.56 -28.14
C PRO A 408 -13.37 21.13 -28.24
N GLN A 409 -12.63 21.01 -27.17
CA GLN A 409 -11.19 20.69 -27.19
C GLN A 409 -10.78 19.33 -26.64
N ALA A 410 -11.69 18.40 -26.45
CA ALA A 410 -11.30 17.01 -26.16
C ALA A 410 -10.70 16.38 -27.44
N ARG A 411 -9.39 16.46 -27.62
CA ARG A 411 -8.69 15.65 -28.62
C ARG A 411 -8.49 14.25 -28.06
N ILE A 412 -9.46 13.38 -28.25
CA ILE A 412 -9.25 11.95 -28.16
C ILE A 412 -8.39 11.57 -29.37
N GLY A 413 -7.09 11.39 -29.15
CA GLY A 413 -6.18 10.87 -30.17
C GLY A 413 -6.45 9.40 -30.43
N THR A 414 -7.60 9.07 -31.03
CA THR A 414 -7.84 7.74 -31.54
C THR A 414 -7.03 7.55 -32.82
N HIS A 415 -5.83 7.00 -32.69
CA HIS A 415 -5.21 6.31 -33.82
C HIS A 415 -6.01 5.02 -34.07
N MET A 416 -7.21 5.18 -34.63
CA MET A 416 -7.88 4.05 -35.26
C MET A 416 -7.08 3.66 -36.48
N ALA A 417 -6.31 2.58 -36.39
CA ALA A 417 -5.81 1.88 -37.55
C ALA A 417 -7.02 1.43 -38.36
N ARG A 418 -7.42 2.20 -39.36
CA ARG A 418 -8.39 1.79 -40.38
C ARG A 418 -7.76 0.65 -41.18
N HIS A 419 -7.94 -0.58 -40.75
CA HIS A 419 -7.79 -1.72 -41.62
C HIS A 419 -8.89 -1.68 -42.69
N ARG A 420 -8.56 -1.08 -43.87
CA ARG A 420 -9.34 -1.30 -45.09
C ARG A 420 -9.29 -2.79 -45.39
N HIS A 421 -10.39 -3.50 -45.15
CA HIS A 421 -10.60 -4.80 -45.76
C HIS A 421 -10.55 -4.70 -47.28
N LYS A 422 -9.41 -5.03 -47.90
CA LYS A 422 -9.38 -5.43 -49.29
C LYS A 422 -10.00 -6.82 -49.38
N ARG A 423 -11.16 -6.90 -49.99
CA ARG A 423 -11.77 -8.19 -50.42
C ARG A 423 -10.77 -8.93 -51.31
N GLY A 424 -10.49 -10.20 -50.98
CA GLY A 424 -10.01 -11.15 -51.94
C GLY A 424 -8.65 -11.78 -51.74
N VAL A 425 -8.32 -12.31 -50.54
CA VAL A 425 -7.29 -13.38 -50.40
C VAL A 425 -7.76 -14.34 -49.32
N ARG A 426 -8.00 -15.61 -49.66
CA ARG A 426 -8.25 -16.68 -48.70
C ARG A 426 -6.96 -16.93 -47.91
N PRO A 427 -6.99 -16.98 -46.56
CA PRO A 427 -5.83 -17.40 -45.79
C PRO A 427 -5.59 -18.90 -45.95
N PRO A 428 -4.32 -19.36 -45.95
CA PRO A 428 -3.99 -20.77 -45.93
C PRO A 428 -4.43 -21.39 -44.60
N ARG A 429 -5.04 -22.56 -44.69
CA ARG A 429 -5.38 -23.38 -43.54
C ARG A 429 -4.10 -23.95 -42.92
N HIS A 430 -3.62 -23.38 -41.82
CA HIS A 430 -2.75 -24.04 -40.88
C HIS A 430 -3.45 -24.14 -39.52
N PRO A 431 -3.63 -25.33 -38.98
CA PRO A 431 -4.17 -25.49 -37.63
C PRO A 431 -3.03 -25.27 -36.65
N TYR A 432 -3.13 -24.42 -35.73
CA TYR A 432 -2.18 -24.02 -34.69
C TYR A 432 -1.44 -22.69 -34.95
N ALA A 433 -2.18 -21.64 -35.08
CA ALA A 433 -1.69 -20.32 -34.72
C ALA A 433 -2.60 -19.77 -33.61
N TRP A 434 -2.28 -20.04 -32.39
CA TRP A 434 -2.73 -19.23 -31.28
C TRP A 434 -1.94 -17.92 -31.39
N ALA A 435 -2.55 -16.94 -31.98
CA ALA A 435 -2.07 -15.57 -31.84
C ALA A 435 -2.12 -15.25 -30.34
N CYS A 436 -0.96 -15.07 -29.73
CA CYS A 436 -0.90 -14.44 -28.42
C CYS A 436 -1.57 -13.08 -28.55
N HIS A 437 -2.78 -12.95 -28.03
CA HIS A 437 -3.40 -11.66 -27.85
C HIS A 437 -2.48 -10.88 -26.89
N PRO A 438 -2.15 -9.61 -27.13
CA PRO A 438 -1.31 -8.82 -26.22
C PRO A 438 -1.85 -8.76 -24.79
N TYR A 439 -3.10 -9.11 -24.58
CA TYR A 439 -3.72 -9.25 -23.24
C TYR A 439 -3.34 -10.52 -22.48
N ALA A 440 -2.79 -11.54 -23.11
CA ALA A 440 -2.38 -12.76 -22.41
C ALA A 440 -0.98 -12.67 -21.77
N CYS A 441 -0.19 -11.67 -22.14
CA CYS A 441 1.13 -11.42 -21.59
C CYS A 441 1.25 -10.12 -20.80
N GLY A 442 0.17 -9.36 -20.67
CA GLY A 442 0.16 -8.03 -20.07
C GLY A 442 -0.77 -7.86 -18.88
N THR A 443 -1.45 -8.90 -18.42
CA THR A 443 -1.98 -8.81 -17.07
C THR A 443 -0.78 -8.79 -16.14
N PRO A 444 -0.57 -7.71 -15.36
CA PRO A 444 0.29 -7.85 -14.22
C PRO A 444 -0.32 -9.03 -13.44
N THR A 445 0.36 -10.15 -13.41
CA THR A 445 0.15 -11.09 -12.34
C THR A 445 0.37 -10.22 -11.13
N LEU A 446 -0.71 -9.75 -10.53
CA LEU A 446 -0.65 -9.01 -9.30
C LEU A 446 0.29 -9.81 -8.42
N CYS A 447 1.43 -9.22 -8.05
CA CYS A 447 2.21 -9.72 -6.95
C CYS A 447 1.41 -9.45 -5.66
N LEU A 448 0.24 -10.03 -5.60
CA LEU A 448 -0.59 -10.17 -4.43
C LEU A 448 -0.05 -11.40 -3.72
N GLY A 449 1.00 -11.23 -2.93
CA GLY A 449 1.58 -12.28 -2.11
C GLY A 449 2.11 -13.51 -2.87
N PRO A 450 2.91 -14.34 -2.23
CA PRO A 450 3.44 -15.55 -2.85
C PRO A 450 2.30 -16.47 -3.29
N PRO A 451 2.44 -17.15 -4.45
CA PRO A 451 1.43 -18.08 -4.88
C PRO A 451 1.30 -19.21 -3.85
N LEU A 452 0.15 -19.32 -3.27
CA LEU A 452 -0.28 -20.50 -2.54
C LEU A 452 -0.37 -21.65 -3.54
N PHE A 453 0.72 -22.43 -3.73
CA PHE A 453 0.56 -23.83 -4.15
C PHE A 453 1.87 -24.61 -4.13
N ALA A 454 1.76 -25.84 -3.66
CA ALA A 454 2.75 -26.89 -3.66
C ALA A 454 3.31 -27.21 -5.07
N PRO A 455 4.51 -27.80 -5.16
CA PRO A 455 5.22 -27.94 -6.41
C PRO A 455 4.51 -28.91 -7.36
N ALA A 456 3.93 -28.38 -8.42
CA ALA A 456 3.53 -29.17 -9.56
C ALA A 456 4.78 -29.45 -10.40
N LYS A 457 5.02 -30.75 -10.64
CA LYS A 457 6.14 -31.27 -11.41
C LYS A 457 6.27 -30.55 -12.75
N ALA A 458 7.46 -29.99 -12.99
CA ALA A 458 7.86 -29.43 -14.26
C ALA A 458 7.69 -30.45 -15.39
N ARG A 459 6.82 -30.15 -16.37
CA ARG A 459 6.80 -30.84 -17.67
C ARG A 459 7.54 -29.97 -18.67
N THR A 460 8.71 -30.45 -19.06
CA THR A 460 9.49 -29.87 -20.16
C THR A 460 8.85 -30.27 -21.50
N TRP A 461 8.51 -29.27 -22.31
CA TRP A 461 8.18 -29.47 -23.72
C TRP A 461 9.37 -29.02 -24.56
N ARG A 462 9.88 -29.93 -25.37
CA ARG A 462 10.87 -29.59 -26.40
C ARG A 462 10.15 -29.41 -27.73
N ALA A 463 10.29 -28.28 -28.35
CA ALA A 463 10.07 -28.09 -29.77
C ALA A 463 11.31 -27.46 -30.38
N HIS A 464 11.95 -28.22 -31.24
CA HIS A 464 13.02 -27.82 -32.16
C HIS A 464 14.05 -26.78 -31.65
N GLY A 465 14.99 -27.26 -30.88
CA GLY A 465 16.36 -26.73 -30.92
C GLY A 465 16.66 -25.47 -30.11
N VAL A 466 15.70 -24.86 -29.43
CA VAL A 466 15.94 -23.69 -28.55
C VAL A 466 15.20 -23.93 -27.23
N PRO A 467 15.90 -23.96 -26.10
CA PRO A 467 15.24 -24.06 -24.81
C PRO A 467 14.64 -22.71 -24.45
N VAL A 468 13.34 -22.59 -24.49
CA VAL A 468 12.61 -21.47 -23.84
C VAL A 468 12.34 -21.90 -22.41
N ALA A 469 13.11 -21.43 -21.48
CA ALA A 469 12.84 -21.55 -20.07
C ALA A 469 11.79 -20.48 -19.72
N CYS A 470 10.51 -20.87 -19.55
CA CYS A 470 9.58 -20.10 -18.78
C CYS A 470 9.92 -20.30 -17.29
N HIS A 471 10.70 -19.42 -16.73
CA HIS A 471 10.77 -19.29 -15.27
C HIS A 471 9.48 -18.60 -14.81
N SER A 472 8.58 -19.39 -14.25
CA SER A 472 7.59 -18.83 -13.32
C SER A 472 8.39 -18.28 -12.14
N LEU A 473 8.50 -16.97 -12.07
CA LEU A 473 9.05 -16.28 -10.91
C LEU A 473 8.05 -16.39 -9.76
N LEU A 474 8.48 -17.04 -8.72
CA LEU A 474 7.94 -16.97 -7.37
C LEU A 474 8.11 -15.57 -6.80
#